data_370e5fbc98505dc13a99d9126d0353cc
#
_entry.id   370e5fbc98505dc13a99d9126d0353cc
#
_cell.length_a   1.000
_cell.length_b   1.000
_cell.length_c   1.000
_cell.angle_alpha   90.00
_cell.angle_beta   90.00
_cell.angle_gamma   90.00
#
_symmetry.space_group_name_H-M   'P 1'
#
loop_
_entity.id
_entity.type
_entity.pdbx_description
1 polymer ?
#
loop_
_entity_poly.entity_id
_entity_poly.type
_entity_poly.pdbx_seq_one_letter_code
_entity_poly.pdbx_strand_id
1 'polypeptide(L)'
;MDLHGVHDWTAIREDIARHYPPSEKEAARQRAFESSPMSDVEDWESPVLLIHGDDDRNVPFSETVDLAGALRTHDVPHETLVFPDEVHGFLLHESWLRAYRSAASFFDRTLRSGE
;
A
#
# COMPACT_ATOMS: atom_id res chain seq x y z
N MET A 1 1.65 -9.57 -2.48
CA MET A 1 2.59 -8.48 -2.81
C MET A 1 1.81 -7.22 -3.14
N ASP A 2 2.25 -6.12 -2.61
CA ASP A 2 1.69 -4.80 -2.92
C ASP A 2 2.82 -3.88 -3.38
N LEU A 3 2.70 -3.34 -4.58
CA LEU A 3 3.67 -2.46 -5.20
C LEU A 3 3.03 -1.08 -5.36
N HIS A 4 3.47 -0.13 -4.56
CA HIS A 4 3.03 1.27 -4.53
C HIS A 4 1.52 1.48 -4.66
N GLY A 5 0.73 0.66 -3.97
CA GLY A 5 -0.72 0.73 -4.05
C GLY A 5 -1.35 1.82 -3.19
N VAL A 6 -2.56 2.23 -3.57
CA VAL A 6 -3.41 3.06 -2.71
C VAL A 6 -4.21 2.12 -1.82
N HIS A 7 -4.05 2.25 -0.51
CA HIS A 7 -4.70 1.40 0.49
C HIS A 7 -5.85 2.10 1.19
N ASP A 8 -5.78 3.41 1.26
CA ASP A 8 -6.80 4.26 1.86
C ASP A 8 -7.07 5.47 0.97
N TRP A 9 -8.17 5.43 0.24
CA TRP A 9 -8.57 6.50 -0.66
C TRP A 9 -8.95 7.80 0.06
N THR A 10 -9.21 7.74 1.37
CA THR A 10 -9.48 8.95 2.16
C THR A 10 -8.24 9.81 2.34
N ALA A 11 -7.05 9.20 2.24
CA ALA A 11 -5.79 9.92 2.33
C ALA A 11 -5.52 10.80 1.10
N ILE A 12 -6.18 10.52 -0.02
CA ILE A 12 -6.10 11.33 -1.26
C ILE A 12 -7.16 12.43 -1.19
N ARG A 13 -6.94 13.36 -0.27
CA ARG A 13 -7.92 14.41 0.10
C ARG A 13 -8.31 15.35 -1.03
N GLU A 14 -7.42 15.57 -1.98
CA GLU A 14 -7.65 16.51 -3.06
C GLU A 14 -8.80 16.05 -3.97
N ASP A 15 -8.92 14.77 -4.22
CA ASP A 15 -9.98 14.24 -5.07
C ASP A 15 -11.36 14.45 -4.43
N ILE A 16 -11.48 14.17 -3.14
CA ILE A 16 -12.73 14.40 -2.40
C ILE A 16 -13.05 15.90 -2.35
N ALA A 17 -12.02 16.74 -2.13
CA ALA A 17 -12.22 18.18 -2.06
C ALA A 17 -12.69 18.78 -3.37
N ARG A 18 -12.22 18.26 -4.51
CA ARG A 18 -12.54 18.77 -5.84
C ARG A 18 -13.92 18.34 -6.36
N HIS A 19 -14.31 17.10 -6.05
CA HIS A 19 -15.47 16.48 -6.69
C HIS A 19 -16.76 16.51 -5.88
N TYR A 20 -16.69 16.88 -4.60
CA TYR A 20 -17.84 16.85 -3.71
C TYR A 20 -18.08 18.18 -2.99
N PRO A 21 -19.33 18.66 -2.93
CA PRO A 21 -19.66 19.84 -2.14
C PRO A 21 -19.47 19.55 -0.63
N PRO A 22 -19.29 20.60 0.21
CA PRO A 22 -19.06 20.42 1.64
C PRO A 22 -20.09 19.54 2.35
N SER A 23 -21.36 19.59 1.93
CA SER A 23 -22.44 18.80 2.52
C SER A 23 -22.35 17.31 2.23
N GLU A 24 -21.59 16.90 1.21
CA GLU A 24 -21.47 15.51 0.78
C GLU A 24 -20.08 14.91 1.09
N LYS A 25 -19.14 15.71 1.58
CA LYS A 25 -17.75 15.28 1.80
C LYS A 25 -17.65 14.12 2.79
N GLU A 26 -18.43 14.13 3.86
CA GLU A 26 -18.38 13.07 4.86
C GLU A 26 -18.86 11.74 4.29
N ALA A 27 -19.98 11.76 3.56
CA ALA A 27 -20.48 10.56 2.90
C ALA A 27 -19.52 10.06 1.81
N ALA A 28 -18.85 10.96 1.10
CA ALA A 28 -17.81 10.60 0.12
C ALA A 28 -16.62 9.94 0.78
N ARG A 29 -16.15 10.47 1.91
CA ARG A 29 -15.07 9.87 2.69
C ARG A 29 -15.41 8.48 3.19
N GLN A 30 -16.63 8.31 3.71
CA GLN A 30 -17.09 7.02 4.18
C GLN A 30 -17.08 5.99 3.06
N ARG A 31 -17.61 6.33 1.89
CA ARG A 31 -17.56 5.44 0.72
C ARG A 31 -16.13 5.15 0.26
N ALA A 32 -15.27 6.17 0.27
CA ALA A 32 -13.86 5.99 -0.09
C ALA A 32 -13.16 5.01 0.85
N PHE A 33 -13.37 5.13 2.16
CA PHE A 33 -12.81 4.21 3.14
C PHE A 33 -13.36 2.79 2.98
N GLU A 34 -14.67 2.64 2.87
CA GLU A 34 -15.32 1.34 2.69
C GLU A 34 -14.87 0.62 1.40
N SER A 35 -14.44 1.39 0.40
CA SER A 35 -13.93 0.86 -0.86
C SER A 35 -12.40 0.65 -0.84
N SER A 36 -11.75 0.95 0.28
CA SER A 36 -10.30 0.86 0.41
C SER A 36 -9.88 -0.47 1.02
N PRO A 37 -8.76 -1.06 0.57
CA PRO A 37 -8.22 -2.28 1.19
C PRO A 37 -8.01 -2.15 2.71
N MET A 38 -7.70 -0.94 3.20
CA MET A 38 -7.48 -0.66 4.62
C MET A 38 -8.70 -0.97 5.48
N SER A 39 -9.93 -0.86 4.94
CA SER A 39 -11.15 -1.12 5.69
C SER A 39 -11.32 -2.60 6.09
N ASP A 40 -10.67 -3.50 5.36
CA ASP A 40 -10.77 -4.94 5.57
C ASP A 40 -9.49 -5.55 6.16
N VAL A 41 -8.52 -4.74 6.57
CA VAL A 41 -7.21 -5.23 7.00
C VAL A 41 -7.28 -6.19 8.18
N GLU A 42 -8.29 -6.05 9.03
CA GLU A 42 -8.51 -6.96 10.17
C GLU A 42 -8.80 -8.41 9.76
N ASP A 43 -9.28 -8.60 8.52
CA ASP A 43 -9.60 -9.92 7.97
C ASP A 43 -8.47 -10.51 7.12
N TRP A 44 -7.35 -9.80 7.01
CA TRP A 44 -6.22 -10.29 6.22
C TRP A 44 -5.45 -11.38 6.97
N GLU A 45 -5.25 -12.51 6.31
CA GLU A 45 -4.54 -13.67 6.88
C GLU A 45 -3.22 -13.96 6.18
N SER A 46 -3.13 -13.67 4.88
CA SER A 46 -1.94 -13.98 4.09
C SER A 46 -0.79 -13.01 4.38
N PRO A 47 0.46 -13.50 4.37
CA PRO A 47 1.62 -12.63 4.47
C PRO A 47 1.67 -11.59 3.34
N VAL A 48 2.15 -10.39 3.65
CA VAL A 48 2.17 -9.26 2.72
C VAL A 48 3.59 -8.74 2.52
N LEU A 49 3.98 -8.52 1.27
CA LEU A 49 5.18 -7.78 0.91
C LEU A 49 4.78 -6.41 0.37
N LEU A 50 5.21 -5.35 1.05
CA LEU A 50 5.01 -3.96 0.65
C LEU A 50 6.25 -3.44 -0.05
N ILE A 51 6.09 -2.86 -1.24
CA ILE A 51 7.19 -2.24 -2.00
C ILE A 51 6.78 -0.82 -2.39
N HIS A 52 7.60 0.17 -2.03
CA HIS A 52 7.29 1.56 -2.33
C HIS A 52 8.55 2.41 -2.42
N GLY A 53 8.58 3.35 -3.37
CA GLY A 53 9.58 4.41 -3.43
C GLY A 53 9.17 5.55 -2.49
N ASP A 54 10.12 6.09 -1.74
CA ASP A 54 9.78 7.12 -0.73
C ASP A 54 9.57 8.52 -1.32
N ASP A 55 9.91 8.75 -2.59
CA ASP A 55 9.62 9.99 -3.32
C ASP A 55 8.47 9.84 -4.32
N ASP A 56 7.58 8.89 -4.07
CA ASP A 56 6.39 8.69 -4.90
C ASP A 56 5.42 9.86 -4.73
N ARG A 57 5.17 10.58 -5.83
CA ARG A 57 4.31 11.76 -5.86
C ARG A 57 2.89 11.46 -6.35
N ASN A 58 2.67 10.26 -6.85
CA ASN A 58 1.35 9.81 -7.29
C ASN A 58 0.60 9.12 -6.14
N VAL A 59 1.29 8.23 -5.44
CA VAL A 59 0.78 7.55 -4.24
C VAL A 59 1.68 7.95 -3.07
N PRO A 60 1.19 8.74 -2.12
CA PRO A 60 2.01 9.18 -0.99
C PRO A 60 2.61 8.01 -0.22
N PHE A 61 3.88 8.12 0.17
CA PHE A 61 4.56 7.08 0.94
C PHE A 61 3.87 6.77 2.27
N SER A 62 3.12 7.73 2.82
CA SER A 62 2.28 7.54 3.99
C SER A 62 1.28 6.39 3.86
N GLU A 63 0.85 6.07 2.64
CA GLU A 63 -0.03 4.91 2.39
C GLU A 63 0.63 3.60 2.86
N THR A 64 1.90 3.40 2.51
CA THR A 64 2.66 2.23 2.96
C THR A 64 2.92 2.26 4.46
N VAL A 65 3.24 3.42 5.04
CA VAL A 65 3.46 3.58 6.48
C VAL A 65 2.20 3.21 7.25
N ASP A 66 1.05 3.71 6.83
CA ASP A 66 -0.23 3.47 7.48
C ASP A 66 -0.66 2.01 7.36
N LEU A 67 -0.50 1.41 6.19
CA LEU A 67 -0.80 -0.01 6.00
C LEU A 67 0.12 -0.90 6.83
N ALA A 68 1.42 -0.63 6.86
CA ALA A 68 2.36 -1.38 7.69
C ALA A 68 1.99 -1.30 9.17
N GLY A 69 1.56 -0.13 9.64
CA GLY A 69 1.06 0.06 11.00
C GLY A 69 -0.19 -0.76 11.29
N ALA A 70 -1.14 -0.79 10.36
CA ALA A 70 -2.37 -1.57 10.48
C ALA A 70 -2.09 -3.08 10.46
N LEU A 71 -1.20 -3.54 9.59
CA LEU A 71 -0.80 -4.95 9.53
C LEU A 71 -0.14 -5.39 10.85
N ARG A 72 0.67 -4.52 11.45
CA ARG A 72 1.28 -4.79 12.75
C ARG A 72 0.24 -4.87 13.86
N THR A 73 -0.72 -3.96 13.86
CA THR A 73 -1.80 -3.92 14.85
C THR A 73 -2.66 -5.18 14.80
N HIS A 74 -2.88 -5.75 13.63
CA HIS A 74 -3.70 -6.95 13.43
C HIS A 74 -2.88 -8.24 13.32
N ASP A 75 -1.60 -8.19 13.67
CA ASP A 75 -0.69 -9.36 13.67
C ASP A 75 -0.60 -10.07 12.31
N VAL A 76 -0.73 -9.34 11.21
CA VAL A 76 -0.56 -9.87 9.86
C VAL A 76 0.95 -9.88 9.52
N PRO A 77 1.53 -11.04 9.19
CA PRO A 77 2.93 -11.10 8.80
C PRO A 77 3.21 -10.24 7.57
N HIS A 78 4.22 -9.39 7.64
CA HIS A 78 4.56 -8.52 6.52
C HIS A 78 6.05 -8.17 6.47
N GLU A 79 6.50 -7.85 5.26
CA GLU A 79 7.83 -7.34 4.98
C GLU A 79 7.67 -6.04 4.19
N THR A 80 8.57 -5.09 4.40
CA THR A 80 8.54 -3.81 3.70
C THR A 80 9.88 -3.59 2.99
N LEU A 81 9.81 -3.27 1.69
CA LEU A 81 10.96 -2.90 0.88
C LEU A 81 10.77 -1.46 0.40
N VAL A 82 11.58 -0.56 0.94
CA VAL A 82 11.55 0.86 0.60
C VAL A 82 12.72 1.19 -0.32
N PHE A 83 12.46 1.91 -1.41
CA PHE A 83 13.46 2.42 -2.32
C PHE A 83 13.66 3.91 -2.10
N PRO A 84 14.79 4.34 -1.47
CA PRO A 84 15.07 5.76 -1.30
C PRO A 84 15.15 6.48 -2.65
N ASP A 85 14.58 7.69 -2.71
CA ASP A 85 14.60 8.56 -3.87
C ASP A 85 13.92 8.00 -5.14
N GLU A 86 13.25 6.87 -5.06
CA GLU A 86 12.48 6.33 -6.18
C GLU A 86 11.05 6.89 -6.20
N VAL A 87 10.56 7.15 -7.41
CA VAL A 87 9.22 7.68 -7.68
C VAL A 87 8.24 6.54 -7.99
N HIS A 88 7.01 6.87 -8.38
CA HIS A 88 5.95 5.89 -8.62
C HIS A 88 6.34 4.82 -9.66
N GLY A 89 6.87 5.23 -10.80
CA GLY A 89 7.51 4.30 -11.73
C GLY A 89 9.00 4.36 -11.50
N PHE A 90 9.61 3.35 -10.87
CA PHE A 90 11.02 3.37 -10.52
C PHE A 90 11.89 3.77 -11.71
N LEU A 91 12.79 4.72 -11.50
CA LEU A 91 13.65 5.25 -12.55
C LEU A 91 14.85 4.33 -12.83
N LEU A 92 15.37 3.67 -11.80
CA LEU A 92 16.56 2.84 -11.93
C LEU A 92 16.19 1.40 -12.28
N HIS A 93 16.86 0.86 -13.29
CA HIS A 93 16.73 -0.55 -13.66
C HIS A 93 17.05 -1.50 -12.50
N GLU A 94 18.07 -1.18 -11.71
CA GLU A 94 18.45 -1.95 -10.53
C GLU A 94 17.33 -2.03 -9.49
N SER A 95 16.57 -0.95 -9.32
CA SER A 95 15.42 -0.93 -8.40
C SER A 95 14.34 -1.90 -8.86
N TRP A 96 14.02 -1.94 -10.15
CA TRP A 96 13.09 -2.90 -10.71
C TRP A 96 13.55 -4.35 -10.53
N LEU A 97 14.85 -4.62 -10.79
CA LEU A 97 15.41 -5.96 -10.59
C LEU A 97 15.33 -6.38 -9.13
N ARG A 98 15.66 -5.49 -8.21
CA ARG A 98 15.59 -5.76 -6.77
C ARG A 98 14.15 -6.02 -6.33
N ALA A 99 13.19 -5.23 -6.82
CA ALA A 99 11.77 -5.42 -6.52
C ALA A 99 11.29 -6.80 -6.99
N TYR A 100 11.60 -7.18 -8.22
CA TYR A 100 11.19 -8.47 -8.77
C TYR A 100 11.87 -9.65 -8.06
N ARG A 101 13.15 -9.55 -7.75
CA ARG A 101 13.87 -10.60 -6.99
C ARG A 101 13.30 -10.76 -5.59
N SER A 102 13.00 -9.64 -4.92
CA SER A 102 12.40 -9.66 -3.59
C SER A 102 11.01 -10.27 -3.61
N ALA A 103 10.21 -9.94 -4.63
CA ALA A 103 8.88 -10.54 -4.81
C ALA A 103 8.97 -12.06 -5.07
N ALA A 104 9.88 -12.49 -5.95
CA ALA A 104 10.07 -13.91 -6.24
C ALA A 104 10.51 -14.67 -4.98
N SER A 105 11.47 -14.12 -4.22
CA SER A 105 11.94 -14.71 -2.97
C SER A 105 10.84 -14.77 -1.91
N PHE A 106 10.04 -13.72 -1.80
CA PHE A 106 8.92 -13.67 -0.88
C PHE A 106 7.90 -14.75 -1.20
N PHE A 107 7.49 -14.88 -2.45
CA PHE A 107 6.55 -15.92 -2.87
C PHE A 107 7.11 -17.32 -2.68
N ASP A 108 8.37 -17.54 -2.98
CA ASP A 108 9.02 -18.84 -2.77
C ASP A 108 8.97 -19.26 -1.30
N ARG A 109 9.32 -18.35 -0.39
CA ARG A 109 9.30 -18.61 1.05
C ARG A 109 7.89 -18.81 1.60
N THR A 110 6.94 -17.97 1.20
CA THR A 110 5.60 -17.98 1.78
C THR A 110 4.71 -19.09 1.21
N LEU A 111 4.81 -19.38 -0.08
CA LEU A 111 3.99 -20.43 -0.70
C LEU A 111 4.48 -21.82 -0.34
N ARG A 112 5.79 -22.01 -0.19
CA ARG A 112 6.33 -23.31 0.25
C ARG A 112 6.05 -23.60 1.71
N SER A 113 6.15 -22.58 2.58
CA SER A 113 5.88 -22.75 3.99
C SER A 113 4.39 -22.91 4.32
N GLY A 114 3.51 -22.54 3.39
CA GLY A 114 2.07 -22.73 3.49
C GLY A 114 1.59 -24.16 3.18
N GLU A 115 2.51 -25.01 2.71
CA GLU A 115 2.24 -26.44 2.51
C GLU A 115 2.31 -27.17 3.86
#